data_a941c4ac53599186ff1a369b3b90f17f
#
_entry.id   a941c4ac53599186ff1a369b3b90f17f
#
_cell.length_a   1.000
_cell.length_b   1.000
_cell.length_c   1.000
_cell.angle_alpha   90.00
_cell.angle_beta   90.00
_cell.angle_gamma   90.00
#
_symmetry.space_group_name_H-M   'P 1'
#
loop_
_entity.id
_entity.type
_entity.pdbx_description
1 polymer ?
#
loop_
_entity_poly.entity_id
_entity_poly.type
_entity_poly.pdbx_seq_one_letter_code
_entity_poly.pdbx_strand_id
1 'polypeptide(L)'
;MNKANLHSIFKKYIDNFETLNNSTNDETYKWAIAQEFQSFDVDAEDFAEMLARMWKVSDNLIDNSQQLPFYALVDYARREPETVREMFRKLFADEHLDPDAKQQTVNEFIEKSEELRKKYYPDSRLYVNNQRSVMMYLFLRYPDSNYGYKASQAKSFADCIEYYDDWGPMTDFRLGIFTRMCEQLIEEIKSHKALLDTHMSRFEKTDRELHPDKNLHILVDDIIYCSQVYNFYGDMSFNPINAQSRKLHFERVAKAKALAEAVEKAKEASRQLEEARDYLATVLAEGVIVKHRAFGEGTVQGYSGTILSVFFPKVNETKKLGLTVAIGNGLMALESEEATQKIKSFVPVLNNESKIPTDLARATEELQPYLEYLD
;
A
#
# COMPACT_ATOMS: atom_id res chain seq x y z
N MET A 1 6.63 4.34 0.57
CA MET A 1 7.49 4.00 1.74
C MET A 1 8.96 4.21 1.37
N ASN A 2 9.77 4.86 2.23
CA ASN A 2 11.21 5.07 2.00
C ASN A 2 12.00 3.77 2.29
N LYS A 3 12.27 3.00 1.24
CA LYS A 3 12.97 1.71 1.34
C LYS A 3 14.43 1.84 1.82
N ALA A 4 15.10 2.95 1.51
CA ALA A 4 16.49 3.16 1.95
C ALA A 4 16.56 3.30 3.49
N ASN A 5 15.65 4.09 4.07
CA ASN A 5 15.53 4.21 5.51
C ASN A 5 15.14 2.87 6.16
N LEU A 6 14.18 2.17 5.57
CA LEU A 6 13.75 0.86 6.07
C LEU A 6 14.88 -0.17 6.07
N HIS A 7 15.64 -0.29 4.98
CA HIS A 7 16.78 -1.20 4.90
C HIS A 7 17.91 -0.80 5.86
N SER A 8 18.09 0.49 6.13
CA SER A 8 19.01 0.95 7.18
C SER A 8 18.57 0.46 8.58
N ILE A 9 17.26 0.52 8.87
CA ILE A 9 16.69 -0.05 10.10
C ILE A 9 16.95 -1.56 10.18
N PHE A 10 16.68 -2.32 9.11
CA PHE A 10 16.93 -3.75 9.07
C PHE A 10 18.41 -4.08 9.33
N LYS A 11 19.31 -3.33 8.69
CA LYS A 11 20.74 -3.49 8.94
C LYS A 11 21.10 -3.28 10.41
N LYS A 12 20.59 -2.21 11.02
CA LYS A 12 20.85 -1.91 12.44
C LYS A 12 20.25 -2.96 13.36
N TYR A 13 19.07 -3.48 13.05
CA TYR A 13 18.48 -4.58 13.80
C TYR A 13 19.36 -5.83 13.77
N ILE A 14 19.88 -6.20 12.59
CA ILE A 14 20.80 -7.34 12.41
C ILE A 14 22.11 -7.07 13.17
N ASP A 15 22.74 -5.92 12.97
CA ASP A 15 24.02 -5.58 13.57
C ASP A 15 23.96 -5.55 15.12
N ASN A 16 22.79 -5.22 15.68
CA ASN A 16 22.60 -5.15 17.13
C ASN A 16 21.92 -6.40 17.72
N PHE A 17 21.63 -7.44 16.95
CA PHE A 17 20.82 -8.57 17.36
C PHE A 17 21.28 -9.23 18.67
N GLU A 18 22.58 -9.44 18.84
CA GLU A 18 23.15 -10.01 20.06
C GLU A 18 22.96 -9.09 21.28
N THR A 19 23.05 -7.78 21.08
CA THR A 19 22.82 -6.80 22.15
C THR A 19 21.34 -6.73 22.53
N LEU A 20 20.43 -6.79 21.55
CA LEU A 20 18.99 -6.80 21.78
C LEU A 20 18.52 -8.01 22.56
N ASN A 21 19.22 -9.14 22.43
CA ASN A 21 18.84 -10.43 23.01
C ASN A 21 19.82 -10.93 24.10
N ASN A 22 20.64 -10.04 24.66
CA ASN A 22 21.48 -10.37 25.79
C ASN A 22 20.67 -10.44 27.10
N SER A 23 21.30 -10.83 28.19
CA SER A 23 20.66 -10.96 29.51
C SER A 23 20.12 -9.67 30.11
N THR A 24 20.48 -8.51 29.55
CA THR A 24 20.02 -7.20 30.04
C THR A 24 18.78 -6.72 29.28
N ASN A 25 18.76 -6.88 27.97
CA ASN A 25 17.70 -6.35 27.09
C ASN A 25 16.63 -7.39 26.81
N ASP A 26 17.05 -8.63 26.47
CA ASP A 26 16.20 -9.81 26.33
C ASP A 26 14.94 -9.64 25.47
N GLU A 27 15.03 -8.97 24.31
CA GLU A 27 13.84 -8.70 23.46
C GLU A 27 13.15 -10.00 22.98
N THR A 28 13.82 -11.16 23.07
CA THR A 28 13.23 -12.49 22.82
C THR A 28 12.03 -12.80 23.76
N TYR A 29 11.91 -12.09 24.90
CA TYR A 29 10.80 -12.28 25.83
C TYR A 29 9.42 -12.08 25.18
N LYS A 30 9.31 -11.29 24.11
CA LYS A 30 8.03 -11.05 23.39
C LYS A 30 7.47 -12.32 22.79
N TRP A 31 8.33 -13.14 22.18
CA TRP A 31 7.95 -14.46 21.63
C TRP A 31 7.58 -15.46 22.73
N ALA A 32 8.27 -15.41 23.87
CA ALA A 32 7.95 -16.25 25.01
C ALA A 32 6.59 -15.86 25.62
N ILE A 33 6.33 -14.57 25.81
CA ILE A 33 5.03 -14.09 26.30
C ILE A 33 3.90 -14.44 25.32
N ALA A 34 4.10 -14.25 24.02
CA ALA A 34 3.11 -14.62 23.02
C ALA A 34 2.80 -16.12 23.06
N GLN A 35 3.82 -16.97 23.28
CA GLN A 35 3.63 -18.41 23.43
C GLN A 35 2.85 -18.75 24.73
N GLU A 36 3.22 -18.17 25.85
CA GLU A 36 2.54 -18.43 27.11
C GLU A 36 1.08 -17.93 27.11
N PHE A 37 0.83 -16.80 26.41
CA PHE A 37 -0.51 -16.22 26.26
C PHE A 37 -1.46 -17.12 25.45
N GLN A 38 -0.95 -18.11 24.68
CA GLN A 38 -1.78 -19.10 24.01
C GLN A 38 -2.57 -19.97 25.00
N SER A 39 -2.14 -20.03 26.27
CA SER A 39 -2.86 -20.70 27.36
C SER A 39 -4.05 -19.89 27.93
N PHE A 40 -4.37 -18.72 27.34
CA PHE A 40 -5.56 -17.95 27.71
C PHE A 40 -6.82 -18.79 27.43
N ASP A 41 -7.56 -19.07 28.48
CA ASP A 41 -8.78 -19.88 28.39
C ASP A 41 -9.99 -19.02 28.82
N VAL A 42 -10.80 -18.64 27.84
CA VAL A 42 -12.01 -17.82 28.08
C VAL A 42 -13.07 -18.59 28.87
N ASP A 43 -13.02 -19.92 28.85
CA ASP A 43 -13.98 -20.79 29.50
C ASP A 43 -13.45 -21.36 30.83
N ALA A 44 -12.32 -20.86 31.34
CA ALA A 44 -11.76 -21.24 32.62
C ALA A 44 -12.82 -21.11 33.75
N GLU A 45 -12.89 -22.11 34.64
CA GLU A 45 -13.82 -22.13 35.76
C GLU A 45 -13.59 -20.90 36.67
N ASP A 46 -12.35 -20.64 37.10
CA ASP A 46 -11.95 -19.40 37.73
C ASP A 46 -11.36 -18.43 36.74
N PHE A 47 -12.20 -17.70 36.05
CA PHE A 47 -11.81 -16.76 35.02
C PHE A 47 -10.97 -15.58 35.55
N ALA A 48 -11.28 -15.10 36.78
CA ALA A 48 -10.52 -14.01 37.35
C ALA A 48 -9.06 -14.40 37.69
N GLU A 49 -8.86 -15.63 38.19
CA GLU A 49 -7.50 -16.14 38.46
C GLU A 49 -6.74 -16.45 37.15
N MET A 50 -7.44 -16.98 36.14
CA MET A 50 -6.85 -17.14 34.80
C MET A 50 -6.37 -15.80 34.25
N LEU A 51 -7.21 -14.75 34.30
CA LEU A 51 -6.81 -13.39 33.89
C LEU A 51 -5.65 -12.84 34.72
N ALA A 52 -5.64 -13.07 36.03
CA ALA A 52 -4.54 -12.64 36.90
C ALA A 52 -3.21 -13.30 36.52
N ARG A 53 -3.24 -14.57 36.12
CA ARG A 53 -2.06 -15.27 35.59
C ARG A 53 -1.60 -14.64 34.27
N MET A 54 -2.50 -14.41 33.32
CA MET A 54 -2.17 -13.79 32.02
C MET A 54 -1.64 -12.36 32.20
N TRP A 55 -2.19 -11.60 33.15
CA TRP A 55 -1.67 -10.29 33.51
C TRP A 55 -0.22 -10.34 33.97
N LYS A 56 0.13 -11.25 34.90
CA LYS A 56 1.51 -11.40 35.39
C LYS A 56 2.50 -11.73 34.31
N VAL A 57 2.08 -12.51 33.30
CA VAL A 57 2.91 -12.89 32.16
C VAL A 57 3.19 -11.71 31.23
N SER A 58 2.19 -10.83 31.03
CA SER A 58 2.20 -9.84 29.96
C SER A 58 2.19 -8.38 30.44
N ASP A 59 2.34 -8.12 31.74
CA ASP A 59 2.27 -6.77 32.32
C ASP A 59 3.28 -5.82 31.67
N ASN A 60 4.50 -6.25 31.41
CA ASN A 60 5.55 -5.46 30.77
C ASN A 60 5.19 -5.00 29.34
N LEU A 61 4.33 -5.73 28.64
CA LEU A 61 3.88 -5.36 27.28
C LEU A 61 2.64 -4.47 27.29
N ILE A 62 1.74 -4.67 28.25
CA ILE A 62 0.42 -4.05 28.28
C ILE A 62 0.37 -2.89 29.28
N ASP A 63 0.67 -3.17 30.54
CA ASP A 63 0.60 -2.21 31.62
C ASP A 63 1.90 -1.38 31.73
N ASN A 64 1.81 -0.26 32.43
CA ASN A 64 2.96 0.57 32.78
C ASN A 64 2.65 1.31 34.11
N SER A 65 3.63 2.00 34.66
CA SER A 65 3.49 2.72 35.93
C SER A 65 2.41 3.81 35.96
N GLN A 66 1.92 4.22 34.78
CA GLN A 66 0.91 5.30 34.65
C GLN A 66 -0.45 4.79 34.15
N GLN A 67 -0.50 3.57 33.61
CA GLN A 67 -1.73 2.98 33.07
C GLN A 67 -1.73 1.48 33.34
N LEU A 68 -2.80 0.98 33.91
CA LEU A 68 -2.97 -0.41 34.32
C LEU A 68 -4.24 -1.01 33.69
N PRO A 69 -4.36 -1.02 32.35
CA PRO A 69 -5.58 -1.46 31.68
C PRO A 69 -5.88 -2.95 31.90
N PHE A 70 -4.87 -3.83 31.93
CA PHE A 70 -5.11 -5.26 32.12
C PHE A 70 -5.36 -5.59 33.59
N TYR A 71 -4.62 -4.98 34.50
CA TYR A 71 -4.92 -5.12 35.95
C TYR A 71 -6.38 -4.72 36.26
N ALA A 72 -6.88 -3.66 35.61
CA ALA A 72 -8.26 -3.24 35.76
C ALA A 72 -9.25 -4.37 35.37
N LEU A 73 -9.00 -5.06 34.27
CA LEU A 73 -9.84 -6.18 33.83
C LEU A 73 -9.78 -7.36 34.81
N VAL A 74 -8.64 -7.63 35.42
CA VAL A 74 -8.50 -8.63 36.49
C VAL A 74 -9.40 -8.24 37.70
N ASP A 75 -9.37 -6.98 38.13
CA ASP A 75 -10.20 -6.51 39.23
C ASP A 75 -11.69 -6.51 38.87
N TYR A 76 -12.04 -6.11 37.65
CA TYR A 76 -13.43 -6.20 37.17
C TYR A 76 -13.92 -7.64 37.11
N ALA A 77 -13.08 -8.59 36.65
CA ALA A 77 -13.44 -10.01 36.59
C ALA A 77 -13.69 -10.62 37.99
N ARG A 78 -12.99 -10.14 39.02
CA ARG A 78 -13.26 -10.56 40.40
C ARG A 78 -14.66 -10.13 40.91
N ARG A 79 -15.21 -9.07 40.32
CA ARG A 79 -16.51 -8.49 40.67
C ARG A 79 -17.63 -8.95 39.75
N GLU A 80 -17.33 -9.02 38.46
CA GLU A 80 -18.29 -9.35 37.41
C GLU A 80 -17.62 -10.30 36.38
N PRO A 81 -17.31 -11.55 36.75
CA PRO A 81 -16.54 -12.47 35.90
C PRO A 81 -17.20 -12.70 34.57
N GLU A 82 -18.51 -12.87 34.49
CA GLU A 82 -19.21 -13.17 33.24
C GLU A 82 -19.26 -11.95 32.30
N THR A 83 -19.33 -10.73 32.83
CA THR A 83 -19.27 -9.52 32.03
C THR A 83 -17.90 -9.43 31.29
N VAL A 84 -16.80 -9.61 32.05
CA VAL A 84 -15.45 -9.53 31.47
C VAL A 84 -15.15 -10.74 30.58
N ARG A 85 -15.61 -11.92 30.94
CA ARG A 85 -15.52 -13.14 30.10
C ARG A 85 -16.16 -12.90 28.74
N GLU A 86 -17.37 -12.34 28.71
CA GLU A 86 -18.08 -12.09 27.46
C GLU A 86 -17.40 -11.02 26.59
N MET A 87 -16.78 -10.01 27.22
CA MET A 87 -15.97 -9.03 26.50
C MET A 87 -14.81 -9.73 25.73
N PHE A 88 -14.07 -10.62 26.41
CA PHE A 88 -12.99 -11.36 25.76
C PHE A 88 -13.50 -12.41 24.76
N ARG A 89 -14.60 -13.11 25.08
CA ARG A 89 -15.20 -14.06 24.14
C ARG A 89 -15.55 -13.39 22.82
N LYS A 90 -16.18 -12.22 22.88
CA LYS A 90 -16.52 -11.44 21.69
C LYS A 90 -15.28 -10.94 20.97
N LEU A 91 -14.31 -10.35 21.68
CA LEU A 91 -13.07 -9.85 21.11
C LEU A 91 -12.30 -10.94 20.35
N PHE A 92 -12.22 -12.13 20.91
CA PHE A 92 -11.46 -13.24 20.35
C PHE A 92 -12.22 -14.04 19.29
N ALA A 93 -13.55 -13.97 19.26
CA ALA A 93 -14.34 -14.57 18.18
C ALA A 93 -14.12 -13.89 16.82
N ASP A 94 -13.76 -12.62 16.82
CA ASP A 94 -13.67 -11.76 15.66
C ASP A 94 -12.21 -11.65 15.11
N GLU A 95 -11.32 -12.57 15.47
CA GLU A 95 -9.91 -12.55 15.08
C GLU A 95 -9.66 -12.56 13.57
N HIS A 96 -10.56 -13.21 12.82
CA HIS A 96 -10.46 -13.39 11.37
C HIS A 96 -11.23 -12.34 10.57
N LEU A 97 -11.87 -11.39 11.22
CA LEU A 97 -12.57 -10.30 10.56
C LEU A 97 -11.57 -9.40 9.80
N ASP A 98 -12.07 -8.79 8.74
CA ASP A 98 -11.33 -7.71 8.10
C ASP A 98 -11.09 -6.56 9.10
N PRO A 99 -10.06 -5.71 8.86
CA PRO A 99 -9.68 -4.68 9.81
C PRO A 99 -10.79 -3.69 10.19
N ASP A 100 -11.72 -3.39 9.27
CA ASP A 100 -12.80 -2.42 9.53
C ASP A 100 -13.87 -3.04 10.46
N ALA A 101 -14.25 -4.31 10.23
CA ALA A 101 -15.14 -5.03 11.10
C ALA A 101 -14.50 -5.28 12.48
N LYS A 102 -13.21 -5.61 12.54
CA LYS A 102 -12.45 -5.76 13.78
C LYS A 102 -12.38 -4.45 14.56
N GLN A 103 -12.29 -3.30 13.88
CA GLN A 103 -12.33 -1.98 14.55
C GLN A 103 -13.57 -1.79 15.39
N GLN A 104 -14.73 -2.23 14.93
CA GLN A 104 -15.97 -2.15 15.69
C GLN A 104 -15.89 -2.97 16.98
N THR A 105 -15.40 -4.21 16.90
CA THR A 105 -15.25 -5.09 18.07
C THR A 105 -14.27 -4.50 19.10
N VAL A 106 -13.17 -3.91 18.63
CA VAL A 106 -12.20 -3.21 19.48
C VAL A 106 -12.88 -2.02 20.20
N ASN A 107 -13.66 -1.23 19.48
CA ASN A 107 -14.37 -0.08 20.04
C ASN A 107 -15.41 -0.52 21.09
N GLU A 108 -16.19 -1.56 20.84
CA GLU A 108 -17.16 -2.13 21.77
C GLU A 108 -16.50 -2.65 23.06
N PHE A 109 -15.32 -3.28 22.95
CA PHE A 109 -14.55 -3.68 24.12
C PHE A 109 -14.13 -2.48 24.97
N ILE A 110 -13.63 -1.42 24.31
CA ILE A 110 -13.23 -0.17 24.99
C ILE A 110 -14.41 0.48 25.70
N GLU A 111 -15.56 0.60 25.02
CA GLU A 111 -16.78 1.18 25.59
C GLU A 111 -17.23 0.40 26.82
N LYS A 112 -17.25 -0.94 26.72
CA LYS A 112 -17.66 -1.78 27.86
C LYS A 112 -16.67 -1.70 29.01
N SER A 113 -15.38 -1.66 28.75
CA SER A 113 -14.35 -1.43 29.78
C SER A 113 -14.53 -0.05 30.48
N GLU A 114 -14.86 0.98 29.68
CA GLU A 114 -15.10 2.33 30.24
C GLU A 114 -16.37 2.39 31.10
N GLU A 115 -17.43 1.63 30.80
CA GLU A 115 -18.59 1.46 31.66
C GLU A 115 -18.19 0.88 33.02
N LEU A 116 -17.37 -0.20 33.01
CA LEU A 116 -16.87 -0.82 34.25
C LEU A 116 -15.96 0.12 35.02
N ARG A 117 -15.10 0.88 34.36
CA ARG A 117 -14.24 1.89 34.98
C ARG A 117 -15.08 2.96 35.68
N LYS A 118 -16.08 3.52 35.00
CA LYS A 118 -17.00 4.52 35.63
C LYS A 118 -17.77 3.97 36.80
N LYS A 119 -18.13 2.70 36.76
CA LYS A 119 -18.85 2.02 37.85
C LYS A 119 -17.98 1.83 39.09
N TYR A 120 -16.72 1.41 38.91
CA TYR A 120 -15.86 1.00 40.03
C TYR A 120 -14.79 2.03 40.41
N TYR A 121 -14.35 2.84 39.43
CA TYR A 121 -13.25 3.80 39.58
C TYR A 121 -13.54 5.11 38.84
N PRO A 122 -14.67 5.81 39.17
CA PRO A 122 -15.13 6.97 38.38
C PRO A 122 -14.09 8.08 38.28
N ASP A 123 -13.29 8.28 39.31
CA ASP A 123 -12.30 9.35 39.41
C ASP A 123 -10.88 8.93 38.94
N SER A 124 -10.69 7.66 38.59
CA SER A 124 -9.38 7.14 38.21
C SER A 124 -9.07 7.39 36.73
N ARG A 125 -7.83 7.82 36.42
CA ARG A 125 -7.27 7.89 35.09
C ARG A 125 -6.35 6.70 34.75
N LEU A 126 -6.14 5.77 35.71
CA LEU A 126 -5.16 4.67 35.57
C LEU A 126 -5.72 3.45 34.84
N TYR A 127 -7.02 3.20 34.93
CA TYR A 127 -7.64 1.93 34.54
C TYR A 127 -8.36 2.03 33.18
N VAL A 128 -7.76 2.78 32.26
CA VAL A 128 -8.34 3.06 30.95
C VAL A 128 -7.86 2.03 29.92
N ASN A 129 -8.78 1.24 29.38
CA ASN A 129 -8.55 0.47 28.17
C ASN A 129 -8.75 1.38 26.95
N ASN A 130 -7.86 1.26 26.00
CA ASN A 130 -7.88 2.00 24.74
C ASN A 130 -7.41 1.09 23.58
N GLN A 131 -7.34 1.62 22.37
CA GLN A 131 -6.93 0.87 21.20
C GLN A 131 -5.60 0.14 21.42
N ARG A 132 -4.61 0.78 22.06
CA ARG A 132 -3.33 0.15 22.35
C ARG A 132 -3.50 -1.13 23.18
N SER A 133 -4.19 -1.06 24.31
CA SER A 133 -4.33 -2.23 25.20
C SER A 133 -5.14 -3.34 24.53
N VAL A 134 -6.24 -3.01 23.85
CA VAL A 134 -7.11 -4.02 23.23
C VAL A 134 -6.42 -4.69 22.02
N MET A 135 -5.67 -3.92 21.22
CA MET A 135 -4.86 -4.50 20.15
C MET A 135 -3.76 -5.41 20.69
N MET A 136 -3.16 -5.09 21.85
CA MET A 136 -2.19 -5.97 22.48
C MET A 136 -2.81 -7.28 22.97
N TYR A 137 -4.07 -7.27 23.46
CA TYR A 137 -4.76 -8.53 23.81
C TYR A 137 -4.98 -9.41 22.58
N LEU A 138 -5.41 -8.84 21.47
CA LEU A 138 -5.57 -9.54 20.20
C LEU A 138 -4.21 -10.06 19.68
N PHE A 139 -3.19 -9.22 19.68
CA PHE A 139 -1.85 -9.56 19.24
C PHE A 139 -1.24 -10.71 20.03
N LEU A 140 -1.34 -10.69 21.37
CA LEU A 140 -0.79 -11.75 22.19
C LEU A 140 -1.57 -13.07 22.05
N ARG A 141 -2.90 -13.00 21.86
CA ARG A 141 -3.72 -14.21 21.70
C ARG A 141 -3.63 -14.81 20.31
N TYR A 142 -3.55 -13.97 19.28
CA TYR A 142 -3.51 -14.38 17.87
C TYR A 142 -2.42 -13.59 17.12
N PRO A 143 -1.15 -13.84 17.44
CA PRO A 143 -0.05 -13.05 16.87
C PRO A 143 0.11 -13.25 15.36
N ASP A 144 -0.35 -14.36 14.78
CA ASP A 144 -0.29 -14.61 13.34
C ASP A 144 -1.35 -13.84 12.53
N SER A 145 -2.29 -13.13 13.16
CA SER A 145 -3.37 -12.38 12.49
C SER A 145 -3.56 -10.96 13.02
N ASN A 146 -2.80 -10.53 14.02
CA ASN A 146 -2.92 -9.20 14.62
C ASN A 146 -1.54 -8.57 14.83
N TYR A 147 -1.53 -7.25 15.04
CA TYR A 147 -0.31 -6.46 15.26
C TYR A 147 -0.36 -5.75 16.61
N GLY A 148 0.78 -5.73 17.31
CA GLY A 148 0.98 -4.87 18.47
C GLY A 148 0.93 -3.39 18.08
N TYR A 149 0.40 -2.52 18.96
CA TYR A 149 0.32 -1.10 18.68
C TYR A 149 0.78 -0.25 19.87
N LYS A 150 1.79 0.55 19.64
CA LYS A 150 2.27 1.58 20.58
C LYS A 150 2.41 2.91 19.83
N ALA A 151 1.52 3.85 20.11
CA ALA A 151 1.30 5.04 19.30
C ALA A 151 2.56 5.86 18.99
N SER A 152 3.42 6.12 19.99
CA SER A 152 4.66 6.89 19.77
C SER A 152 5.66 6.14 18.89
N GLN A 153 5.79 4.83 19.09
CA GLN A 153 6.74 3.99 18.34
C GLN A 153 6.29 3.83 16.89
N ALA A 154 5.01 3.49 16.68
CA ALA A 154 4.43 3.40 15.36
C ALA A 154 4.53 4.73 14.59
N LYS A 155 4.26 5.87 15.26
CA LYS A 155 4.36 7.20 14.65
C LYS A 155 5.80 7.54 14.24
N SER A 156 6.78 7.36 15.12
CA SER A 156 8.18 7.64 14.81
C SER A 156 8.70 6.73 13.70
N PHE A 157 8.27 5.47 13.68
CA PHE A 157 8.62 4.53 12.63
C PHE A 157 8.03 4.95 11.28
N ALA A 158 6.74 5.28 11.25
CA ALA A 158 6.07 5.77 10.04
C ALA A 158 6.72 7.06 9.48
N ASP A 159 7.10 7.99 10.37
CA ASP A 159 7.81 9.20 9.97
C ASP A 159 9.15 8.86 9.30
N CYS A 160 9.91 7.92 9.87
CA CYS A 160 11.20 7.51 9.34
C CYS A 160 11.10 6.82 7.98
N ILE A 161 10.12 5.95 7.80
CA ILE A 161 9.90 5.23 6.55
C ILE A 161 9.01 5.98 5.55
N GLU A 162 8.64 7.21 5.86
CA GLU A 162 7.79 8.07 5.02
C GLU A 162 6.46 7.39 4.64
N TYR A 163 5.79 6.80 5.64
CA TYR A 163 4.46 6.26 5.49
C TYR A 163 3.40 7.35 5.71
N TYR A 164 2.79 7.84 4.64
CA TYR A 164 1.95 9.03 4.68
C TYR A 164 0.47 8.77 5.00
N ASP A 165 0.00 7.53 4.98
CA ASP A 165 -1.37 7.23 5.39
C ASP A 165 -1.57 7.52 6.88
N ASP A 166 -2.76 7.99 7.25
CA ASP A 166 -3.07 8.46 8.60
C ASP A 166 -4.07 7.54 9.29
N TRP A 167 -3.60 6.77 10.25
CA TRP A 167 -4.48 5.96 11.09
C TRP A 167 -5.18 6.74 12.21
N GLY A 168 -4.98 8.05 12.27
CA GLY A 168 -5.65 8.92 13.23
C GLY A 168 -5.07 8.88 14.65
N PRO A 169 -5.60 9.73 15.54
CA PRO A 169 -5.28 9.73 16.96
C PRO A 169 -5.96 8.55 17.67
N MET A 170 -5.57 8.31 18.94
CA MET A 170 -6.16 7.23 19.78
C MET A 170 -7.69 7.30 19.91
N THR A 171 -8.28 8.48 19.75
CA THR A 171 -9.74 8.70 19.85
C THR A 171 -10.49 8.41 18.55
N ASP A 172 -9.76 8.33 17.43
CA ASP A 172 -10.30 8.08 16.10
C ASP A 172 -9.30 7.21 15.32
N PHE A 173 -8.90 6.11 15.93
CA PHE A 173 -7.92 5.19 15.37
C PHE A 173 -8.54 4.33 14.27
N ARG A 174 -7.85 4.24 13.13
CA ARG A 174 -8.24 3.45 11.98
C ARG A 174 -7.30 2.25 11.83
N LEU A 175 -7.71 1.14 12.42
CA LEU A 175 -6.94 -0.10 12.50
C LEU A 175 -6.48 -0.58 11.13
N GLY A 176 -7.35 -0.56 10.12
CA GLY A 176 -7.02 -1.01 8.76
C GLY A 176 -5.89 -0.23 8.09
N ILE A 177 -5.69 1.06 8.44
CA ILE A 177 -4.57 1.84 7.91
C ILE A 177 -3.25 1.41 8.57
N PHE A 178 -3.25 1.20 9.88
CA PHE A 178 -2.07 0.70 10.59
C PHE A 178 -1.70 -0.72 10.15
N THR A 179 -2.68 -1.60 9.99
CA THR A 179 -2.50 -2.96 9.47
C THR A 179 -1.82 -2.95 8.11
N ARG A 180 -2.27 -2.10 7.17
CA ARG A 180 -1.63 -1.99 5.84
C ARG A 180 -0.16 -1.58 5.91
N MET A 181 0.21 -0.68 6.83
CA MET A 181 1.62 -0.35 7.04
C MET A 181 2.43 -1.58 7.47
N CYS A 182 1.91 -2.32 8.44
CA CYS A 182 2.58 -3.53 8.95
C CYS A 182 2.70 -4.62 7.88
N GLU A 183 1.67 -4.81 7.05
CA GLU A 183 1.69 -5.76 5.94
C GLU A 183 2.71 -5.39 4.86
N GLN A 184 2.81 -4.11 4.51
CA GLN A 184 3.86 -3.64 3.61
C GLN A 184 5.26 -3.88 4.20
N LEU A 185 5.43 -3.71 5.51
CA LEU A 185 6.67 -4.02 6.20
C LEU A 185 6.99 -5.52 6.13
N ILE A 186 6.01 -6.40 6.29
CA ILE A 186 6.19 -7.86 6.15
C ILE A 186 6.69 -8.23 4.76
N GLU A 187 6.15 -7.63 3.70
CA GLU A 187 6.61 -7.93 2.33
C GLU A 187 8.09 -7.54 2.14
N GLU A 188 8.52 -6.41 2.70
CA GLU A 188 9.93 -6.03 2.68
C GLU A 188 10.81 -6.96 3.56
N ILE A 189 10.33 -7.39 4.72
CA ILE A 189 11.02 -8.38 5.58
C ILE A 189 11.18 -9.70 4.84
N LYS A 190 10.13 -10.22 4.19
CA LYS A 190 10.17 -11.48 3.44
C LYS A 190 11.19 -11.44 2.31
N SER A 191 11.43 -10.28 1.72
CA SER A 191 12.44 -10.09 0.68
C SER A 191 13.88 -9.99 1.21
N HIS A 192 14.05 -9.80 2.54
CA HIS A 192 15.34 -9.52 3.17
C HIS A 192 15.93 -10.75 3.87
N LYS A 193 16.58 -11.63 3.10
CA LYS A 193 17.10 -12.93 3.58
C LYS A 193 17.92 -12.82 4.88
N ALA A 194 18.87 -11.89 4.99
CA ALA A 194 19.72 -11.78 6.16
C ALA A 194 18.92 -11.45 7.43
N LEU A 195 17.85 -10.68 7.34
CA LEU A 195 16.97 -10.39 8.47
C LEU A 195 16.18 -11.63 8.89
N LEU A 196 15.68 -12.40 7.93
CA LEU A 196 14.99 -13.66 8.21
C LEU A 196 15.94 -14.69 8.86
N ASP A 197 17.15 -14.85 8.35
CA ASP A 197 18.15 -15.74 8.91
C ASP A 197 18.49 -15.31 10.37
N THR A 198 18.63 -14.01 10.62
CA THR A 198 18.85 -13.46 11.96
C THR A 198 17.66 -13.73 12.87
N HIS A 199 16.43 -13.51 12.40
CA HIS A 199 15.21 -13.82 13.15
C HIS A 199 15.14 -15.30 13.52
N MET A 200 15.38 -16.19 12.56
CA MET A 200 15.36 -17.65 12.79
C MET A 200 16.41 -18.11 13.80
N SER A 201 17.58 -17.47 13.84
CA SER A 201 18.62 -17.81 14.83
C SER A 201 18.17 -17.61 16.29
N ARG A 202 17.13 -16.80 16.54
CA ARG A 202 16.52 -16.59 17.86
C ARG A 202 16.04 -17.88 18.47
N PHE A 203 15.42 -18.75 17.68
CA PHE A 203 14.83 -20.02 18.13
C PHE A 203 15.89 -21.07 18.51
N GLU A 204 17.12 -20.89 18.06
CA GLU A 204 18.23 -21.76 18.34
C GLU A 204 19.04 -21.34 19.60
N LYS A 205 18.87 -20.08 20.03
CA LYS A 205 19.70 -19.46 21.09
C LYS A 205 19.06 -19.45 22.48
N THR A 206 17.92 -20.08 22.66
CA THR A 206 17.21 -20.09 23.95
C THR A 206 16.56 -21.44 24.21
N ASP A 207 16.53 -21.83 25.49
CA ASP A 207 15.80 -23.01 25.96
C ASP A 207 14.31 -22.69 26.25
N ARG A 208 13.89 -21.41 26.12
CA ARG A 208 12.50 -21.01 26.32
C ARG A 208 11.64 -21.47 25.16
N GLU A 209 10.40 -21.87 25.46
CA GLU A 209 9.40 -22.09 24.45
C GLU A 209 8.96 -20.74 23.85
N LEU A 210 9.09 -20.60 22.55
CA LEU A 210 8.78 -19.37 21.80
C LEU A 210 7.64 -19.61 20.82
N HIS A 211 6.76 -18.62 20.68
CA HIS A 211 5.79 -18.62 19.58
C HIS A 211 6.52 -18.61 18.23
N PRO A 212 6.13 -19.46 17.27
CA PRO A 212 6.88 -19.64 16.01
C PRO A 212 6.85 -18.45 15.07
N ASP A 213 5.95 -17.47 15.30
CA ASP A 213 5.83 -16.21 14.52
C ASP A 213 5.82 -16.43 13.00
N LYS A 214 5.00 -17.36 12.54
CA LYS A 214 4.97 -17.80 11.13
C LYS A 214 4.69 -16.68 10.15
N ASN A 215 3.90 -15.70 10.57
CA ASN A 215 3.51 -14.55 9.76
C ASN A 215 4.36 -13.30 10.05
N LEU A 216 5.37 -13.38 10.91
CA LEU A 216 6.34 -12.33 11.21
C LEU A 216 5.75 -11.09 11.93
N HIS A 217 4.60 -11.22 12.55
CA HIS A 217 3.94 -10.09 13.20
C HIS A 217 4.64 -9.67 14.49
N ILE A 218 5.21 -10.64 15.25
CA ILE A 218 6.00 -10.31 16.44
C ILE A 218 7.31 -9.65 16.02
N LEU A 219 7.93 -10.10 14.92
CA LEU A 219 9.11 -9.46 14.37
C LEU A 219 8.84 -8.03 13.94
N VAL A 220 7.67 -7.76 13.32
CA VAL A 220 7.24 -6.40 12.96
C VAL A 220 7.13 -5.50 14.21
N ASP A 221 6.43 -5.95 15.25
CA ASP A 221 6.31 -5.21 16.52
C ASP A 221 7.69 -4.94 17.14
N ASP A 222 8.57 -5.95 17.13
CA ASP A 222 9.91 -5.86 17.68
C ASP A 222 10.80 -4.88 16.91
N ILE A 223 10.77 -4.89 15.59
CA ILE A 223 11.52 -3.92 14.75
C ILE A 223 11.04 -2.49 15.03
N ILE A 224 9.73 -2.27 15.07
CA ILE A 224 9.15 -0.95 15.36
C ILE A 224 9.57 -0.48 16.75
N TYR A 225 9.50 -1.36 17.75
CA TYR A 225 9.91 -1.09 19.12
C TYR A 225 11.40 -0.77 19.22
N CYS A 226 12.25 -1.68 18.71
CA CYS A 226 13.70 -1.55 18.80
C CYS A 226 14.21 -0.30 18.10
N SER A 227 13.59 0.09 16.99
CA SER A 227 13.96 1.29 16.24
C SER A 227 13.93 2.56 17.09
N GLN A 228 12.94 2.69 17.98
CA GLN A 228 12.84 3.83 18.88
C GLN A 228 13.67 3.64 20.16
N VAL A 229 13.55 2.49 20.81
CA VAL A 229 14.13 2.26 22.13
C VAL A 229 15.66 2.20 22.07
N TYR A 230 16.20 1.61 21.00
CA TYR A 230 17.66 1.51 20.79
C TYR A 230 18.19 2.57 19.81
N ASN A 231 17.40 3.63 19.58
CA ASN A 231 17.79 4.80 18.80
C ASN A 231 18.34 4.48 17.39
N PHE A 232 17.69 3.62 16.64
CA PHE A 232 18.09 3.32 15.26
C PHE A 232 17.95 4.53 14.33
N TYR A 233 17.23 5.55 14.76
CA TYR A 233 17.04 6.79 14.01
C TYR A 233 18.19 7.80 14.15
N GLY A 234 19.14 7.59 15.09
CA GLY A 234 20.09 8.61 15.54
C GLY A 234 21.00 9.22 14.45
N ASP A 235 21.27 8.49 13.38
CA ASP A 235 22.06 8.94 12.22
C ASP A 235 21.23 9.14 10.95
N MET A 236 19.90 9.04 11.05
CA MET A 236 18.97 9.15 9.94
C MET A 236 18.35 10.54 9.90
N SER A 237 18.18 11.10 8.71
CA SER A 237 17.52 12.39 8.51
C SER A 237 16.12 12.16 7.93
N PHE A 238 15.10 12.49 8.69
CA PHE A 238 13.71 12.50 8.26
C PHE A 238 12.92 13.57 9.02
N ASN A 239 11.77 13.96 8.49
CA ASN A 239 10.89 14.94 9.11
C ASN A 239 9.61 14.28 9.63
N PRO A 240 9.09 14.72 10.79
CA PRO A 240 7.77 14.28 11.24
C PRO A 240 6.70 14.59 10.21
N ILE A 241 5.89 13.58 9.88
CA ILE A 241 4.77 13.73 8.96
C ILE A 241 3.64 14.48 9.69
N ASN A 242 3.24 15.61 9.14
CA ASN A 242 2.13 16.43 9.61
C ASN A 242 1.04 16.54 8.52
N ALA A 243 -0.07 17.20 8.84
CA ALA A 243 -1.19 17.34 7.92
C ALA A 243 -0.80 18.05 6.61
N GLN A 244 0.10 19.02 6.66
CA GLN A 244 0.55 19.76 5.48
C GLN A 244 1.46 18.90 4.59
N SER A 245 2.46 18.20 5.16
CA SER A 245 3.35 17.32 4.40
C SER A 245 2.58 16.15 3.78
N ARG A 246 1.60 15.61 4.50
CA ARG A 246 0.69 14.57 4.02
C ARG A 246 -0.14 15.04 2.83
N LYS A 247 -0.78 16.21 2.94
CA LYS A 247 -1.53 16.82 1.84
C LYS A 247 -0.66 16.99 0.59
N LEU A 248 0.54 17.57 0.77
CA LEU A 248 1.48 17.79 -0.33
C LEU A 248 1.93 16.48 -0.98
N HIS A 249 2.18 15.44 -0.19
CA HIS A 249 2.53 14.11 -0.71
C HIS A 249 1.40 13.56 -1.61
N PHE A 250 0.16 13.54 -1.14
CA PHE A 250 -0.95 13.02 -1.92
C PHE A 250 -1.28 13.86 -3.17
N GLU A 251 -1.08 15.18 -3.12
CA GLU A 251 -1.17 16.03 -4.31
C GLU A 251 -0.11 15.64 -5.36
N ARG A 252 1.11 15.34 -4.94
CA ARG A 252 2.18 14.87 -5.83
C ARG A 252 1.91 13.48 -6.40
N VAL A 253 1.43 12.54 -5.57
CA VAL A 253 0.99 11.21 -6.03
C VAL A 253 -0.12 11.32 -7.08
N ALA A 254 -1.14 12.13 -6.83
CA ALA A 254 -2.23 12.35 -7.78
C ALA A 254 -1.71 12.96 -9.10
N LYS A 255 -0.80 13.93 -9.02
CA LYS A 255 -0.18 14.54 -10.19
C LYS A 255 0.68 13.53 -10.96
N ALA A 256 1.48 12.72 -10.26
CA ALA A 256 2.28 11.67 -10.89
C ALA A 256 1.42 10.68 -11.69
N LYS A 257 0.32 10.21 -11.10
CA LYS A 257 -0.63 9.30 -11.77
C LYS A 257 -1.25 9.93 -13.02
N ALA A 258 -1.70 11.18 -12.93
CA ALA A 258 -2.28 11.88 -14.08
C ALA A 258 -1.25 12.07 -15.22
N LEU A 259 0.01 12.37 -14.88
CA LEU A 259 1.10 12.48 -15.85
C LEU A 259 1.46 11.13 -16.46
N ALA A 260 1.50 10.06 -15.68
CA ALA A 260 1.74 8.71 -16.18
C ALA A 260 0.65 8.27 -17.17
N GLU A 261 -0.62 8.54 -16.88
CA GLU A 261 -1.74 8.29 -17.79
C GLU A 261 -1.60 9.10 -19.10
N ALA A 262 -1.15 10.36 -19.01
CA ALA A 262 -0.89 11.19 -20.19
C ALA A 262 0.25 10.63 -21.07
N VAL A 263 1.31 10.11 -20.44
CA VAL A 263 2.42 9.44 -21.16
C VAL A 263 1.92 8.18 -21.87
N GLU A 264 1.15 7.33 -21.20
CA GLU A 264 0.62 6.10 -21.81
C GLU A 264 -0.32 6.41 -22.98
N LYS A 265 -1.16 7.44 -22.86
CA LYS A 265 -2.02 7.92 -23.94
C LYS A 265 -1.20 8.43 -25.14
N ALA A 266 -0.12 9.17 -24.88
CA ALA A 266 0.75 9.68 -25.95
C ALA A 266 1.57 8.55 -26.62
N LYS A 267 2.01 7.54 -25.88
CA LYS A 267 2.64 6.33 -26.43
C LYS A 267 1.68 5.56 -27.34
N GLU A 268 0.44 5.37 -26.91
CA GLU A 268 -0.56 4.71 -27.72
C GLU A 268 -0.86 5.46 -29.01
N ALA A 269 -0.95 6.80 -28.95
CA ALA A 269 -1.10 7.62 -30.19
C ALA A 269 0.13 7.49 -31.11
N SER A 270 1.35 7.41 -30.57
CA SER A 270 2.57 7.18 -31.34
C SER A 270 2.55 5.82 -32.03
N ARG A 271 2.14 4.77 -31.32
CA ARG A 271 2.01 3.42 -31.86
C ARG A 271 0.97 3.36 -33.00
N GLN A 272 -0.17 4.00 -32.79
CA GLN A 272 -1.20 4.08 -33.83
C GLN A 272 -0.75 4.87 -35.08
N LEU A 273 0.08 5.90 -34.89
CA LEU A 273 0.66 6.64 -36.00
C LEU A 273 1.65 5.78 -36.81
N GLU A 274 2.48 4.99 -36.16
CA GLU A 274 3.38 4.03 -36.80
C GLU A 274 2.58 2.96 -37.57
N GLU A 275 1.58 2.36 -36.93
CA GLU A 275 0.68 1.40 -37.59
C GLU A 275 0.01 2.01 -38.82
N ALA A 276 -0.47 3.27 -38.70
CA ALA A 276 -1.07 3.96 -39.83
C ALA A 276 -0.11 4.18 -40.98
N ARG A 277 1.14 4.57 -40.71
CA ARG A 277 2.17 4.79 -41.71
C ARG A 277 2.52 3.50 -42.42
N ASP A 278 2.74 2.42 -41.69
CA ASP A 278 3.08 1.10 -42.26
C ASP A 278 1.92 0.58 -43.11
N TYR A 279 0.68 0.72 -42.64
CA TYR A 279 -0.48 0.33 -43.42
C TYR A 279 -0.65 1.15 -44.70
N LEU A 280 -0.51 2.48 -44.62
CA LEU A 280 -0.61 3.37 -45.76
C LEU A 280 0.51 3.05 -46.85
N ALA A 281 1.72 2.77 -46.37
CA ALA A 281 2.82 2.37 -47.29
C ALA A 281 2.49 1.10 -48.06
N THR A 282 1.73 0.19 -47.45
CA THR A 282 1.31 -1.07 -48.09
C THR A 282 0.17 -0.85 -49.10
N VAL A 283 -0.86 -0.06 -48.72
CA VAL A 283 -2.12 0.05 -49.49
C VAL A 283 -2.16 1.21 -50.49
N LEU A 284 -1.22 2.15 -50.40
CA LEU A 284 -1.10 3.31 -51.31
C LEU A 284 0.20 3.25 -52.17
N ALA A 285 0.64 2.06 -52.50
CA ALA A 285 1.77 1.87 -53.40
C ALA A 285 1.49 2.44 -54.80
N GLU A 286 2.55 2.76 -55.53
CA GLU A 286 2.42 3.23 -56.91
C GLU A 286 1.68 2.21 -57.80
N GLY A 287 0.75 2.69 -58.61
CA GLY A 287 -0.10 1.87 -59.44
C GLY A 287 -1.47 1.50 -58.86
N VAL A 288 -1.71 1.75 -57.57
CA VAL A 288 -3.01 1.49 -56.91
C VAL A 288 -4.09 2.37 -57.51
N ILE A 289 -5.26 1.75 -57.80
CA ILE A 289 -6.42 2.44 -58.35
C ILE A 289 -7.28 3.02 -57.23
N VAL A 290 -7.68 4.27 -57.40
CA VAL A 290 -8.57 5.01 -56.52
C VAL A 290 -9.70 5.64 -57.26
N LYS A 291 -10.86 5.86 -56.64
CA LYS A 291 -12.06 6.53 -57.21
C LYS A 291 -12.34 7.81 -56.48
N HIS A 292 -12.25 8.94 -57.18
CA HIS A 292 -12.55 10.26 -56.63
C HIS A 292 -13.89 10.77 -57.19
N ARG A 293 -14.73 11.32 -56.32
CA ARG A 293 -16.12 11.75 -56.66
C ARG A 293 -16.15 12.73 -57.85
N ALA A 294 -15.19 13.69 -57.91
CA ALA A 294 -15.16 14.71 -58.99
C ALA A 294 -14.27 14.29 -60.19
N PHE A 295 -13.15 13.61 -59.96
CA PHE A 295 -12.15 13.33 -60.96
C PHE A 295 -12.27 11.92 -61.58
N GLY A 296 -13.15 11.07 -61.01
CA GLY A 296 -13.32 9.70 -61.48
C GLY A 296 -12.20 8.75 -60.98
N GLU A 297 -11.92 7.72 -61.79
CA GLU A 297 -10.87 6.76 -61.53
C GLU A 297 -9.48 7.38 -61.74
N GLY A 298 -8.54 7.06 -60.87
CA GLY A 298 -7.17 7.57 -60.92
C GLY A 298 -6.20 6.56 -60.41
N THR A 299 -4.91 6.73 -60.79
CA THR A 299 -3.82 5.83 -60.39
C THR A 299 -2.85 6.57 -59.44
N VAL A 300 -2.55 5.96 -58.32
CA VAL A 300 -1.57 6.47 -57.35
C VAL A 300 -0.19 6.53 -58.00
N GLN A 301 0.48 7.67 -57.92
CA GLN A 301 1.82 7.89 -58.39
C GLN A 301 2.83 8.00 -57.25
N GLY A 302 2.36 8.23 -56.03
CA GLY A 302 3.20 8.30 -54.85
C GLY A 302 2.45 8.90 -53.67
N TYR A 303 3.02 8.69 -52.49
CA TYR A 303 2.55 9.11 -51.22
C TYR A 303 3.71 9.66 -50.37
N SER A 304 3.52 10.81 -49.76
CA SER A 304 4.51 11.43 -48.88
C SER A 304 3.81 12.12 -47.72
N GLY A 305 4.03 11.64 -46.50
CA GLY A 305 3.32 12.10 -45.30
C GLY A 305 1.82 11.87 -45.45
N THR A 306 1.02 12.93 -45.39
CA THR A 306 -0.44 12.89 -45.60
C THR A 306 -0.88 13.33 -46.98
N ILE A 307 0.03 13.49 -47.93
CA ILE A 307 -0.26 13.94 -49.31
C ILE A 307 -0.11 12.77 -50.28
N LEU A 308 -1.18 12.49 -51.00
CA LEU A 308 -1.27 11.51 -52.04
C LEU A 308 -1.22 12.15 -53.43
N SER A 309 -0.35 11.72 -54.30
CA SER A 309 -0.27 12.11 -55.69
C SER A 309 -0.99 11.10 -56.56
N VAL A 310 -2.05 11.52 -57.29
CA VAL A 310 -2.89 10.64 -58.12
C VAL A 310 -3.02 11.23 -59.53
N PHE A 311 -2.73 10.44 -60.54
CA PHE A 311 -3.01 10.78 -61.93
C PHE A 311 -4.45 10.41 -62.29
N PHE A 312 -5.19 11.37 -62.80
CA PHE A 312 -6.58 11.18 -63.22
C PHE A 312 -6.71 11.33 -64.75
N PRO A 313 -6.92 10.23 -65.50
CA PRO A 313 -7.02 10.26 -66.95
C PRO A 313 -8.13 11.16 -67.47
N LYS A 314 -9.27 11.26 -66.74
CA LYS A 314 -10.44 12.08 -67.08
C LYS A 314 -10.10 13.57 -67.25
N VAL A 315 -9.13 14.07 -66.47
CA VAL A 315 -8.71 15.49 -66.49
C VAL A 315 -7.27 15.62 -67.03
N ASN A 316 -6.60 14.49 -67.38
CA ASN A 316 -5.23 14.39 -67.86
C ASN A 316 -4.23 15.14 -66.94
N GLU A 317 -4.39 15.04 -65.61
CA GLU A 317 -3.57 15.73 -64.63
C GLU A 317 -3.26 14.88 -63.39
N THR A 318 -2.07 15.11 -62.81
CA THR A 318 -1.74 14.61 -61.50
C THR A 318 -2.20 15.62 -60.44
N LYS A 319 -3.03 15.18 -59.51
CA LYS A 319 -3.52 15.99 -58.38
C LYS A 319 -2.82 15.55 -57.10
N LYS A 320 -2.39 16.53 -56.29
CA LYS A 320 -1.94 16.32 -54.90
C LYS A 320 -3.14 16.49 -53.99
N LEU A 321 -3.49 15.40 -53.32
CA LEU A 321 -4.67 15.34 -52.44
C LEU A 321 -4.25 15.14 -50.99
N GLY A 322 -4.77 15.87 -50.07
CA GLY A 322 -4.64 15.59 -48.64
C GLY A 322 -5.37 14.29 -48.31
N LEU A 323 -4.68 13.26 -47.92
CA LEU A 323 -5.22 11.93 -47.69
C LEU A 323 -6.36 11.94 -46.66
N THR A 324 -6.16 12.61 -45.54
CA THR A 324 -7.12 12.68 -44.43
C THR A 324 -8.43 13.40 -44.85
N VAL A 325 -8.31 14.41 -45.77
CA VAL A 325 -9.45 15.12 -46.31
C VAL A 325 -10.15 14.30 -47.37
N ALA A 326 -9.38 13.73 -48.33
CA ALA A 326 -9.92 13.00 -49.47
C ALA A 326 -10.64 11.72 -49.02
N ILE A 327 -10.03 10.90 -48.21
CA ILE A 327 -10.64 9.65 -47.70
C ILE A 327 -11.52 9.90 -46.47
N GLY A 328 -11.07 10.75 -45.51
CA GLY A 328 -11.85 11.07 -44.29
C GLY A 328 -13.24 11.63 -44.60
N ASN A 329 -13.34 12.57 -45.55
CA ASN A 329 -14.62 13.12 -45.98
C ASN A 329 -15.36 12.31 -47.06
N GLY A 330 -14.81 11.13 -47.40
CA GLY A 330 -15.41 10.23 -48.39
C GLY A 330 -15.44 10.83 -49.83
N LEU A 331 -14.52 11.73 -50.14
CA LEU A 331 -14.35 12.26 -51.51
C LEU A 331 -13.62 11.26 -52.41
N MET A 332 -12.82 10.38 -51.83
CA MET A 332 -12.06 9.36 -52.52
C MET A 332 -12.15 8.04 -51.79
N ALA A 333 -12.12 6.92 -52.51
CA ALA A 333 -12.11 5.58 -51.94
C ALA A 333 -11.12 4.70 -52.73
N LEU A 334 -10.56 3.71 -52.11
CA LEU A 334 -9.82 2.63 -52.76
C LEU A 334 -10.83 1.62 -53.35
N GLU A 335 -10.35 0.72 -54.21
CA GLU A 335 -11.16 -0.39 -54.71
C GLU A 335 -11.66 -1.31 -53.56
N SER A 336 -10.80 -1.54 -52.58
CA SER A 336 -11.20 -2.23 -51.33
C SER A 336 -11.92 -1.27 -50.38
N GLU A 337 -13.18 -1.58 -50.06
CA GLU A 337 -13.96 -0.85 -49.04
C GLU A 337 -13.35 -1.03 -47.67
N GLU A 338 -12.90 -2.23 -47.32
CA GLU A 338 -12.21 -2.53 -46.07
C GLU A 338 -10.98 -1.64 -45.86
N ALA A 339 -10.11 -1.56 -46.89
CA ALA A 339 -8.94 -0.69 -46.84
C ALA A 339 -9.33 0.80 -46.67
N THR A 340 -10.37 1.22 -47.39
CA THR A 340 -10.90 2.61 -47.24
C THR A 340 -11.38 2.89 -45.80
N GLN A 341 -12.10 1.96 -45.17
CA GLN A 341 -12.60 2.13 -43.79
C GLN A 341 -11.42 2.10 -42.80
N LYS A 342 -10.44 1.22 -43.00
CA LYS A 342 -9.24 1.18 -42.12
C LYS A 342 -8.43 2.49 -42.23
N ILE A 343 -8.25 3.05 -43.41
CA ILE A 343 -7.62 4.39 -43.54
C ILE A 343 -8.44 5.46 -42.80
N LYS A 344 -9.79 5.43 -42.90
CA LYS A 344 -10.63 6.36 -42.16
C LYS A 344 -10.44 6.28 -40.65
N SER A 345 -10.24 5.09 -40.10
CA SER A 345 -9.98 4.93 -38.67
C SER A 345 -8.67 5.59 -38.22
N PHE A 346 -7.69 5.73 -39.10
CA PHE A 346 -6.43 6.41 -38.83
C PHE A 346 -6.47 7.95 -38.97
N VAL A 347 -7.54 8.51 -39.55
CA VAL A 347 -7.64 9.96 -39.78
C VAL A 347 -7.39 10.80 -38.53
N PRO A 348 -7.91 10.44 -37.32
CA PRO A 348 -7.66 11.22 -36.11
C PRO A 348 -6.17 11.30 -35.73
N VAL A 349 -5.43 10.21 -35.87
CA VAL A 349 -4.00 10.16 -35.54
C VAL A 349 -3.15 10.85 -36.62
N LEU A 350 -3.49 10.66 -37.89
CA LEU A 350 -2.80 11.30 -39.02
C LEU A 350 -2.95 12.83 -38.99
N ASN A 351 -4.11 13.36 -38.60
CA ASN A 351 -4.32 14.80 -38.43
C ASN A 351 -3.45 15.42 -37.32
N ASN A 352 -2.97 14.60 -36.39
CA ASN A 352 -2.11 15.03 -35.28
C ASN A 352 -0.65 14.56 -35.44
N GLU A 353 -0.26 14.06 -36.62
CA GLU A 353 1.05 13.47 -36.89
C GLU A 353 2.23 14.31 -36.37
N SER A 354 2.22 15.62 -36.61
CA SER A 354 3.29 16.53 -36.17
C SER A 354 3.29 16.82 -34.67
N LYS A 355 2.16 16.66 -33.98
CA LYS A 355 2.01 16.96 -32.56
C LYS A 355 2.36 15.77 -31.67
N ILE A 356 2.06 14.56 -32.12
CA ILE A 356 2.19 13.34 -31.31
C ILE A 356 3.61 13.17 -30.72
N PRO A 357 4.73 13.31 -31.50
CA PRO A 357 6.08 13.18 -30.94
C PRO A 357 6.38 14.27 -29.88
N THR A 358 5.92 15.50 -30.13
CA THR A 358 6.12 16.61 -29.21
C THR A 358 5.32 16.43 -27.93
N ASP A 359 4.08 15.94 -28.03
CA ASP A 359 3.23 15.69 -26.87
C ASP A 359 3.79 14.53 -26.01
N LEU A 360 4.34 13.47 -26.64
CA LEU A 360 4.99 12.37 -25.93
C LEU A 360 6.27 12.85 -25.21
N ALA A 361 7.10 13.63 -25.89
CA ALA A 361 8.33 14.15 -25.29
C ALA A 361 8.00 15.06 -24.08
N ARG A 362 7.05 15.98 -24.26
CA ARG A 362 6.60 16.88 -23.17
C ARG A 362 6.03 16.11 -22.00
N ALA A 363 5.08 15.18 -22.22
CA ALA A 363 4.49 14.39 -21.16
C ALA A 363 5.54 13.57 -20.39
N THR A 364 6.52 13.01 -21.10
CA THR A 364 7.62 12.26 -20.49
C THR A 364 8.51 13.16 -19.65
N GLU A 365 8.87 14.36 -20.13
CA GLU A 365 9.67 15.35 -19.39
C GLU A 365 8.94 15.83 -18.13
N GLU A 366 7.65 16.14 -18.24
CA GLU A 366 6.82 16.57 -17.12
C GLU A 366 6.68 15.49 -16.03
N LEU A 367 6.70 14.21 -16.39
CA LEU A 367 6.62 13.09 -15.46
C LEU A 367 7.93 12.87 -14.66
N GLN A 368 9.08 13.16 -15.23
CA GLN A 368 10.39 12.85 -14.63
C GLN A 368 10.52 13.27 -13.14
N PRO A 369 10.13 14.49 -12.73
CA PRO A 369 10.25 14.93 -11.33
C PRO A 369 9.28 14.23 -10.37
N TYR A 370 8.37 13.41 -10.87
CA TYR A 370 7.31 12.75 -10.11
C TYR A 370 7.40 11.22 -10.12
N LEU A 371 8.42 10.64 -10.74
CA LEU A 371 8.57 9.18 -10.84
C LEU A 371 8.60 8.49 -9.48
N GLU A 372 9.24 9.11 -8.48
CA GLU A 372 9.31 8.62 -7.10
C GLU A 372 7.96 8.48 -6.40
N TYR A 373 6.88 9.08 -6.96
CA TYR A 373 5.53 9.05 -6.40
C TYR A 373 4.62 8.00 -7.07
N LEU A 374 5.15 7.19 -8.00
CA LEU A 374 4.39 6.13 -8.68
C LEU A 374 4.57 4.74 -8.07
N ASP A 375 5.58 4.57 -7.18
CA ASP A 375 5.94 3.30 -6.52
C ASP A 375 5.10 3.03 -5.25
#